data_71cc2d338030e5abab34a15b1ec79fd5
#
_entry.id   71cc2d338030e5abab34a15b1ec79fd5
#
_cell.length_a   1.000
_cell.length_b   1.000
_cell.length_c   1.000
_cell.angle_alpha   90.00
_cell.angle_beta   90.00
_cell.angle_gamma   90.00
#
_symmetry.space_group_name_H-M   'P 1'
#
loop_
_entity.id
_entity.type
_entity.pdbx_description
1 polymer ?
#
loop_
_entity_poly.entity_id
_entity_poly.type
_entity_poly.pdbx_seq_one_letter_code
_entity_poly.pdbx_strand_id
1 'polypeptide(L)'
;MRIKSCIVALLGSVVGYSSADMFPTLIDPNNPARLAQPISQPPAKTQKIELPAQKTAPSLTPQTLIDVKHIQFVGGTQYPLNSLAAPFAPYVGKKVPLSQLLAATDGITRRYHQDGFVLSYAYIPADNFKDGVVKIGLVEGYISGTQIHSDNQQVGRWLSKLSQHIMAEKPLTQDTFERYTILMERTPDTKVTASANNPDNIYGATVLNVQALRPRNWNIQTAVDTRKGDSSAVVNATLSGLSTYGEQLGIATLIPLESDSRKTYAGLNYQQYLGDDGLLMQLKGSYYQQKDKDYNTILSLPNGINVGSQNTQTQYNGGVVFSYPLELTRKKQWTISGGLDYLDKKYDYDLQASLGNQRVRLPEVNQRIRYPAAEITLAGYREYDQSYWSTKFNVRQGIDGLGATNSTPNADLSFTRWKFNGDAAYLFDKKWRLSTSVEGDWSDNDLPEPERVNFGALHYGRGYPDSDAQGDYGVGGQVELRYIHNLEQGDWLKTIQPYTVIDGAHTGFNQAGLPKQNLSSYAIGVMFGDNRHYTLSVEAARALGDAPLDSHSRDWRYNATFTYNFSAGS
;
A
#
# COMPACT_ATOMS: atom_id res chain seq x y z
N MET A 1 -4.07 2.44 -38.39
CA MET A 1 -3.82 1.28 -37.54
C MET A 1 -2.64 1.57 -36.60
N ARG A 2 -2.82 2.50 -35.65
CA ARG A 2 -1.83 2.90 -34.60
C ARG A 2 -2.57 3.64 -33.47
N ILE A 3 -3.47 2.96 -32.75
CA ILE A 3 -4.24 3.57 -31.63
C ILE A 3 -4.28 2.69 -30.38
N LYS A 4 -3.65 1.52 -30.39
CA LYS A 4 -3.73 0.59 -29.24
C LYS A 4 -2.56 0.64 -28.24
N SER A 5 -1.54 1.46 -28.44
CA SER A 5 -0.34 1.48 -27.59
C SER A 5 -0.32 2.57 -26.49
N CYS A 6 -1.29 3.48 -26.43
CA CYS A 6 -1.32 4.58 -25.45
C CYS A 6 -2.21 4.34 -24.23
N ILE A 7 -2.88 3.18 -24.12
CA ILE A 7 -3.92 2.98 -23.08
C ILE A 7 -3.36 2.56 -21.71
N VAL A 8 -2.12 2.09 -21.62
CA VAL A 8 -1.55 1.54 -20.37
C VAL A 8 -0.77 2.56 -19.55
N ALA A 9 -0.45 3.74 -20.10
CA ALA A 9 0.37 4.73 -19.39
C ALA A 9 -0.42 5.66 -18.45
N LEU A 10 -1.75 5.60 -18.42
CA LEU A 10 -2.61 6.55 -17.70
C LEU A 10 -3.19 6.03 -16.37
N LEU A 11 -3.07 4.74 -16.07
CA LEU A 11 -3.48 4.18 -14.77
C LEU A 11 -2.44 4.39 -13.65
N GLY A 12 -1.29 4.94 -13.95
CA GLY A 12 -0.18 5.13 -13.02
C GLY A 12 -0.30 6.29 -12.03
N SER A 13 -1.35 7.10 -12.07
CA SER A 13 -1.59 8.18 -11.11
C SER A 13 -2.70 7.86 -10.11
N VAL A 14 -3.20 6.64 -10.08
CA VAL A 14 -3.89 6.12 -8.90
C VAL A 14 -2.85 6.15 -7.79
N VAL A 15 -3.16 6.75 -6.65
CA VAL A 15 -2.35 6.66 -5.43
C VAL A 15 -2.05 5.19 -5.25
N GLY A 16 -0.94 4.74 -5.84
CA GLY A 16 -0.44 3.41 -5.60
C GLY A 16 -0.04 3.45 -4.14
N TYR A 17 -0.77 2.71 -3.31
CA TYR A 17 -0.18 2.31 -2.07
C TYR A 17 1.17 1.71 -2.44
N SER A 18 2.26 2.35 -2.01
CA SER A 18 3.55 1.71 -2.11
C SER A 18 3.39 0.36 -1.41
N SER A 19 4.09 -0.65 -1.87
CA SER A 19 4.09 -1.95 -1.18
C SER A 19 4.43 -1.83 0.32
N ALA A 20 5.00 -0.71 0.76
CA ALA A 20 5.19 -0.33 2.14
C ALA A 20 3.87 -0.01 2.89
N ASP A 21 2.84 0.51 2.21
CA ASP A 21 1.56 0.86 2.86
C ASP A 21 0.63 -0.35 3.02
N MET A 22 0.87 -1.44 2.31
CA MET A 22 0.13 -2.68 2.49
C MET A 22 0.58 -3.51 3.70
N PHE A 23 1.73 -3.20 4.26
CA PHE A 23 2.18 -3.81 5.51
C PHE A 23 1.74 -2.93 6.68
N PRO A 24 1.08 -3.50 7.70
CA PRO A 24 0.71 -2.73 8.88
C PRO A 24 1.99 -2.11 9.47
N THR A 25 2.08 -0.82 9.36
CA THR A 25 3.05 -0.08 10.12
C THR A 25 2.58 -0.09 11.57
N LEU A 26 3.45 -0.44 12.51
CA LEU A 26 3.21 -0.15 13.91
C LEU A 26 2.79 1.31 14.01
N ILE A 27 1.61 1.54 14.60
CA ILE A 27 1.03 2.88 14.65
C ILE A 27 1.85 3.69 15.64
N ASP A 28 2.80 4.45 15.11
CA ASP A 28 3.38 5.56 15.83
C ASP A 28 2.63 6.82 15.39
N PRO A 29 1.74 7.38 16.21
CA PRO A 29 0.99 8.58 15.85
C PRO A 29 1.91 9.79 15.62
N ASN A 30 3.12 9.74 16.17
CA ASN A 30 4.14 10.77 16.01
C ASN A 30 5.11 10.47 14.87
N ASN A 31 4.89 9.40 14.08
CA ASN A 31 5.76 9.10 12.96
C ASN A 31 5.58 10.14 11.83
N PRO A 32 6.54 11.06 11.66
CA PRO A 32 6.46 12.09 10.63
C PRO A 32 6.61 11.51 9.21
N ALA A 33 7.01 10.24 9.05
CA ALA A 33 7.03 9.57 7.76
C ALA A 33 5.63 9.45 7.12
N ARG A 34 4.54 9.72 7.87
CA ARG A 34 3.21 9.95 7.31
C ARG A 34 3.18 11.11 6.30
N LEU A 35 4.05 12.11 6.45
CA LEU A 35 4.14 13.25 5.53
C LEU A 35 4.92 12.91 4.25
N ALA A 36 5.86 12.00 4.34
CA ALA A 36 6.62 11.51 3.21
C ALA A 36 5.94 10.29 2.59
N GLN A 37 4.74 10.48 2.02
CA GLN A 37 4.18 9.43 1.17
C GLN A 37 5.09 9.24 -0.03
N PRO A 38 5.58 8.03 -0.30
CA PRO A 38 6.41 7.80 -1.47
C PRO A 38 5.63 8.22 -2.72
N ILE A 39 6.30 8.93 -3.60
CA ILE A 39 5.76 9.19 -4.94
C ILE A 39 5.51 7.81 -5.53
N SER A 40 4.24 7.47 -5.71
CA SER A 40 3.87 6.17 -6.23
C SER A 40 4.48 6.00 -7.60
N GLN A 41 5.50 5.17 -7.71
CA GLN A 41 5.92 4.70 -9.02
C GLN A 41 4.76 3.89 -9.61
N PRO A 42 4.38 4.14 -10.87
CA PRO A 42 3.38 3.30 -11.51
C PRO A 42 3.83 1.84 -11.41
N PRO A 43 2.92 0.90 -11.13
CA PRO A 43 3.26 -0.52 -11.10
C PRO A 43 3.97 -0.86 -12.41
N ALA A 44 5.07 -1.59 -12.32
CA ALA A 44 5.83 -2.03 -13.48
C ALA A 44 4.86 -2.64 -14.50
N LYS A 45 4.96 -2.18 -15.75
CA LYS A 45 4.03 -2.57 -16.82
C LYS A 45 3.78 -4.06 -16.78
N THR A 46 2.52 -4.43 -16.77
CA THR A 46 2.01 -5.81 -16.82
C THR A 46 2.85 -6.66 -17.73
N GLN A 47 3.39 -7.73 -17.19
CA GLN A 47 4.15 -8.72 -17.96
C GLN A 47 3.20 -9.35 -18.97
N LYS A 48 3.61 -9.28 -20.22
CA LYS A 48 2.80 -9.75 -21.32
C LYS A 48 3.17 -11.21 -21.59
N ILE A 49 2.27 -12.13 -21.24
CA ILE A 49 2.32 -13.48 -21.78
C ILE A 49 1.76 -13.37 -23.21
N GLU A 50 2.60 -13.57 -24.20
CA GLU A 50 2.16 -13.55 -25.60
C GLU A 50 1.59 -14.93 -25.98
N LEU A 51 0.33 -14.94 -26.39
CA LEU A 51 -0.30 -16.16 -26.91
C LEU A 51 0.24 -16.47 -28.30
N PRO A 52 0.72 -17.69 -28.57
CA PRO A 52 1.16 -18.05 -29.92
C PRO A 52 -0.03 -18.08 -30.87
N ALA A 53 0.18 -17.63 -32.10
CA ALA A 53 -0.73 -17.92 -33.18
C ALA A 53 -0.82 -19.45 -33.38
N GLN A 54 -2.02 -19.98 -33.62
CA GLN A 54 -2.20 -21.40 -33.90
C GLN A 54 -1.34 -21.80 -35.11
N LYS A 55 -0.47 -22.81 -34.96
CA LYS A 55 0.31 -23.37 -36.07
C LYS A 55 -0.59 -24.32 -36.87
N THR A 56 -1.21 -23.81 -37.94
CA THR A 56 -1.92 -24.64 -38.93
C THR A 56 -0.97 -25.11 -40.03
N ALA A 57 -1.33 -26.21 -40.68
CA ALA A 57 -0.58 -26.65 -41.88
C ALA A 57 -0.59 -25.54 -42.95
N PRO A 58 0.57 -25.17 -43.53
CA PRO A 58 0.66 -24.04 -44.47
C PRO A 58 -0.20 -24.16 -45.73
N SER A 59 -0.65 -25.37 -46.04
CA SER A 59 -1.43 -25.68 -47.25
C SER A 59 -2.96 -25.69 -47.05
N LEU A 60 -3.46 -25.50 -45.81
CA LEU A 60 -4.88 -25.59 -45.53
C LEU A 60 -5.46 -24.20 -45.24
N THR A 61 -6.56 -23.86 -45.90
CA THR A 61 -7.33 -22.65 -45.63
C THR A 61 -8.39 -22.92 -44.57
N PRO A 62 -8.89 -21.89 -43.84
CA PRO A 62 -9.94 -22.07 -42.84
C PRO A 62 -11.24 -22.69 -43.41
N GLN A 63 -11.48 -22.56 -44.71
CA GLN A 63 -12.65 -23.08 -45.41
C GLN A 63 -12.45 -24.54 -45.92
N THR A 64 -11.25 -25.10 -45.79
CA THR A 64 -10.96 -26.50 -46.19
C THR A 64 -11.91 -27.44 -45.44
N LEU A 65 -12.63 -28.29 -46.17
CA LEU A 65 -13.53 -29.30 -45.59
C LEU A 65 -12.74 -30.49 -45.10
N ILE A 66 -12.88 -30.82 -43.83
CA ILE A 66 -12.24 -31.95 -43.15
C ILE A 66 -13.31 -33.01 -42.89
N ASP A 67 -13.06 -34.25 -43.30
CA ASP A 67 -13.88 -35.41 -42.95
C ASP A 67 -13.49 -35.90 -41.55
N VAL A 68 -14.40 -35.73 -40.57
CA VAL A 68 -14.13 -36.02 -39.15
C VAL A 68 -14.75 -37.35 -38.78
N LYS A 69 -13.98 -38.43 -38.74
CA LYS A 69 -14.42 -39.75 -38.25
C LYS A 69 -14.16 -39.92 -36.76
N HIS A 70 -12.97 -39.50 -36.30
CA HIS A 70 -12.57 -39.62 -34.89
C HIS A 70 -11.81 -38.36 -34.44
N ILE A 71 -11.96 -38.00 -33.16
CA ILE A 71 -11.15 -36.99 -32.50
C ILE A 71 -10.20 -37.69 -31.54
N GLN A 72 -8.92 -37.39 -31.66
CA GLN A 72 -7.87 -37.90 -30.78
C GLN A 72 -7.18 -36.75 -30.05
N PHE A 73 -7.18 -36.79 -28.72
CA PHE A 73 -6.40 -35.86 -27.90
C PHE A 73 -5.02 -36.45 -27.63
N VAL A 74 -3.98 -35.61 -27.70
CA VAL A 74 -2.60 -35.95 -27.43
C VAL A 74 -2.03 -34.99 -26.39
N GLY A 75 -1.55 -35.53 -25.27
CA GLY A 75 -1.12 -34.76 -24.10
C GLY A 75 -2.29 -34.35 -23.21
N GLY A 76 -2.00 -33.52 -22.21
CA GLY A 76 -2.98 -33.01 -21.26
C GLY A 76 -3.38 -33.97 -20.15
N THR A 77 -3.40 -33.50 -18.91
CA THR A 77 -3.73 -34.28 -17.71
C THR A 77 -4.75 -33.58 -16.82
N GLN A 78 -4.98 -32.28 -17.02
CA GLN A 78 -5.82 -31.46 -16.13
C GLN A 78 -7.32 -31.70 -16.29
N TYR A 79 -7.76 -32.13 -17.47
CA TYR A 79 -9.18 -32.34 -17.72
C TYR A 79 -9.49 -33.77 -18.15
N PRO A 80 -10.65 -34.30 -17.70
CA PRO A 80 -11.16 -35.55 -18.25
C PRO A 80 -11.42 -35.44 -19.75
N LEU A 81 -10.92 -36.37 -20.55
CA LEU A 81 -11.02 -36.34 -22.01
C LEU A 81 -12.46 -36.21 -22.52
N ASN A 82 -13.44 -36.80 -21.83
CA ASN A 82 -14.86 -36.69 -22.18
C ASN A 82 -15.36 -35.23 -22.14
N SER A 83 -14.85 -34.42 -21.19
CA SER A 83 -15.22 -33.01 -21.08
C SER A 83 -14.62 -32.16 -22.20
N LEU A 84 -13.45 -32.55 -22.72
CA LEU A 84 -12.79 -31.91 -23.85
C LEU A 84 -13.37 -32.33 -25.19
N ALA A 85 -13.91 -33.56 -25.29
CA ALA A 85 -14.52 -34.11 -26.49
C ALA A 85 -15.93 -33.53 -26.77
N ALA A 86 -16.65 -33.10 -25.73
CA ALA A 86 -18.04 -32.61 -25.86
C ALA A 86 -18.23 -31.51 -26.93
N PRO A 87 -17.39 -30.48 -27.06
CA PRO A 87 -17.51 -29.45 -28.11
C PRO A 87 -17.32 -29.98 -29.53
N PHE A 88 -16.69 -31.13 -29.70
CA PHE A 88 -16.42 -31.75 -31.01
C PHE A 88 -17.46 -32.80 -31.41
N ALA A 89 -18.28 -33.28 -30.50
CA ALA A 89 -19.30 -34.32 -30.75
C ALA A 89 -20.22 -33.99 -31.94
N PRO A 90 -20.67 -32.73 -32.18
CA PRO A 90 -21.50 -32.39 -33.34
C PRO A 90 -20.81 -32.55 -34.70
N TYR A 91 -19.50 -32.65 -34.73
CA TYR A 91 -18.68 -32.70 -35.96
C TYR A 91 -18.33 -34.13 -36.38
N VAL A 92 -18.36 -35.08 -35.46
CA VAL A 92 -18.02 -36.49 -35.75
C VAL A 92 -19.02 -37.10 -36.75
N GLY A 93 -18.49 -37.78 -37.77
CA GLY A 93 -19.27 -38.32 -38.88
C GLY A 93 -19.65 -37.33 -39.97
N LYS A 94 -19.09 -36.12 -39.95
CA LYS A 94 -19.43 -35.02 -40.90
C LYS A 94 -18.18 -34.46 -41.56
N LYS A 95 -18.41 -33.83 -42.73
CA LYS A 95 -17.43 -32.93 -43.36
C LYS A 95 -17.68 -31.52 -42.89
N VAL A 96 -16.70 -30.94 -42.19
CA VAL A 96 -16.83 -29.57 -41.59
C VAL A 96 -15.67 -28.69 -42.01
N PRO A 97 -15.86 -27.39 -42.13
CA PRO A 97 -14.77 -26.44 -42.38
C PRO A 97 -13.75 -26.49 -41.24
N LEU A 98 -12.45 -26.39 -41.58
CA LEU A 98 -11.37 -26.34 -40.60
C LEU A 98 -11.57 -25.23 -39.55
N SER A 99 -12.17 -24.10 -39.92
CA SER A 99 -12.51 -22.98 -39.03
C SER A 99 -13.37 -23.39 -37.84
N GLN A 100 -14.29 -24.37 -38.00
CA GLN A 100 -15.13 -24.84 -36.89
C GLN A 100 -14.32 -25.70 -35.89
N LEU A 101 -13.39 -26.52 -36.40
CA LEU A 101 -12.48 -27.29 -35.56
C LEU A 101 -11.50 -26.39 -34.81
N LEU A 102 -10.99 -25.34 -35.47
CA LEU A 102 -10.14 -24.34 -34.83
C LEU A 102 -10.91 -23.59 -33.73
N ALA A 103 -12.15 -23.17 -33.99
CA ALA A 103 -12.96 -22.49 -33.00
C ALA A 103 -13.27 -23.35 -31.76
N ALA A 104 -13.50 -24.66 -31.95
CA ALA A 104 -13.68 -25.61 -30.85
C ALA A 104 -12.37 -25.81 -30.06
N THR A 105 -11.23 -25.88 -30.76
CA THR A 105 -9.89 -26.00 -30.15
C THR A 105 -9.54 -24.73 -29.35
N ASP A 106 -9.85 -23.54 -29.88
CA ASP A 106 -9.74 -22.26 -29.15
C ASP A 106 -10.61 -22.24 -27.90
N GLY A 107 -11.76 -22.93 -27.93
CA GLY A 107 -12.61 -23.12 -26.77
C GLY A 107 -11.89 -23.82 -25.60
N ILE A 108 -11.07 -24.85 -25.90
CA ILE A 108 -10.23 -25.52 -24.89
C ILE A 108 -9.17 -24.59 -24.36
N THR A 109 -8.49 -23.84 -25.22
CA THR A 109 -7.49 -22.84 -24.81
C THR A 109 -8.11 -21.80 -23.88
N ARG A 110 -9.29 -21.26 -24.24
CA ARG A 110 -10.02 -20.33 -23.36
C ARG A 110 -10.37 -20.94 -22.00
N ARG A 111 -10.73 -22.23 -21.96
CA ARG A 111 -11.00 -22.93 -20.69
C ARG A 111 -9.73 -23.02 -19.83
N TYR A 112 -8.58 -23.41 -20.39
CA TYR A 112 -7.31 -23.41 -19.66
C TYR A 112 -7.03 -22.04 -19.05
N HIS A 113 -7.21 -20.95 -19.82
CA HIS A 113 -6.94 -19.59 -19.33
C HIS A 113 -7.97 -19.14 -18.29
N GLN A 114 -9.25 -19.51 -18.43
CA GLN A 114 -10.29 -19.20 -17.42
C GLN A 114 -10.03 -19.91 -16.10
N ASP A 115 -9.48 -21.12 -16.16
CA ASP A 115 -9.11 -21.92 -14.98
C ASP A 115 -7.69 -21.56 -14.46
N GLY A 116 -7.05 -20.50 -15.01
CA GLY A 116 -5.78 -19.93 -14.55
C GLY A 116 -4.52 -20.52 -15.18
N PHE A 117 -4.61 -21.47 -16.11
CA PHE A 117 -3.44 -22.09 -16.78
C PHE A 117 -3.00 -21.28 -18.01
N VAL A 118 -2.43 -20.11 -17.78
CA VAL A 118 -2.14 -19.10 -18.82
C VAL A 118 -1.08 -19.50 -19.85
N LEU A 119 -0.22 -20.47 -19.55
CA LEU A 119 0.77 -21.03 -20.48
C LEU A 119 0.26 -22.26 -21.22
N SER A 120 -0.99 -22.71 -20.92
CA SER A 120 -1.55 -23.94 -21.50
C SER A 120 -2.49 -23.61 -22.65
N TYR A 121 -2.44 -24.43 -23.70
CA TYR A 121 -3.24 -24.23 -24.89
C TYR A 121 -3.49 -25.53 -25.65
N ALA A 122 -4.52 -25.52 -26.49
CA ALA A 122 -4.80 -26.57 -27.44
C ALA A 122 -4.46 -26.11 -28.86
N TYR A 123 -4.04 -27.04 -29.71
CA TYR A 123 -3.72 -26.76 -31.13
C TYR A 123 -4.00 -27.96 -32.01
N ILE A 124 -4.13 -27.71 -33.31
CA ILE A 124 -4.23 -28.75 -34.34
C ILE A 124 -2.87 -28.89 -35.03
N PRO A 125 -2.16 -30.08 -34.93
CA PRO A 125 -0.87 -30.29 -35.58
C PRO A 125 -0.93 -30.15 -37.11
N ALA A 126 0.19 -29.77 -37.74
CA ALA A 126 0.27 -29.51 -39.18
C ALA A 126 0.06 -30.76 -40.05
N ASP A 127 0.44 -31.95 -39.60
CA ASP A 127 0.35 -33.24 -40.30
C ASP A 127 -0.90 -34.04 -39.92
N ASN A 128 -1.99 -33.32 -39.61
CA ASN A 128 -3.24 -33.85 -39.14
C ASN A 128 -4.16 -34.32 -40.30
N PHE A 129 -5.29 -34.95 -39.98
CA PHE A 129 -6.40 -35.33 -40.87
C PHE A 129 -6.22 -36.59 -41.71
N LYS A 130 -5.27 -37.47 -41.43
CA LYS A 130 -5.15 -38.78 -42.10
C LYS A 130 -6.30 -39.71 -41.68
N ASP A 131 -6.90 -40.37 -42.65
CA ASP A 131 -7.96 -41.37 -42.48
C ASP A 131 -9.20 -40.90 -41.70
N GLY A 132 -9.43 -39.55 -41.66
CA GLY A 132 -10.53 -38.93 -40.93
C GLY A 132 -10.29 -38.79 -39.42
N VAL A 133 -9.07 -39.01 -38.96
CA VAL A 133 -8.69 -38.77 -37.56
C VAL A 133 -8.21 -37.32 -37.39
N VAL A 134 -8.88 -36.56 -36.55
CA VAL A 134 -8.47 -35.21 -36.17
C VAL A 134 -7.76 -35.27 -34.83
N LYS A 135 -6.46 -35.00 -34.86
CA LYS A 135 -5.62 -34.95 -33.66
C LYS A 135 -5.67 -33.54 -33.08
N ILE A 136 -5.84 -33.41 -31.76
CA ILE A 136 -5.80 -32.16 -30.99
C ILE A 136 -4.70 -32.30 -29.95
N GLY A 137 -3.63 -31.51 -30.11
CA GLY A 137 -2.55 -31.41 -29.14
C GLY A 137 -2.97 -30.55 -27.97
N LEU A 138 -2.75 -31.02 -26.74
CA LEU A 138 -2.93 -30.30 -25.49
C LEU A 138 -1.55 -30.02 -24.90
N VAL A 139 -1.21 -28.75 -24.76
CA VAL A 139 0.05 -28.31 -24.17
C VAL A 139 -0.24 -27.73 -22.81
N GLU A 140 0.28 -28.39 -21.77
CA GLU A 140 0.19 -27.92 -20.38
C GLU A 140 1.53 -27.25 -20.03
N GLY A 141 1.51 -25.90 -20.05
CA GLY A 141 2.73 -25.09 -19.97
C GLY A 141 3.30 -25.00 -18.56
N TYR A 142 4.62 -25.06 -18.44
CA TYR A 142 5.36 -24.90 -17.20
C TYR A 142 6.75 -24.26 -17.43
N ILE A 143 7.35 -23.72 -16.37
CA ILE A 143 8.70 -23.17 -16.40
C ILE A 143 9.70 -24.29 -16.13
N SER A 144 10.56 -24.59 -17.10
CA SER A 144 11.59 -25.63 -17.01
C SER A 144 12.96 -25.10 -16.55
N GLY A 145 13.16 -23.79 -16.61
CA GLY A 145 14.42 -23.15 -16.22
C GLY A 145 14.26 -21.63 -16.11
N THR A 146 15.25 -20.98 -15.52
CA THR A 146 15.27 -19.54 -15.34
C THR A 146 16.56 -18.93 -15.87
N GLN A 147 16.45 -17.75 -16.48
CA GLN A 147 17.57 -16.90 -16.86
C GLN A 147 17.48 -15.60 -16.06
N ILE A 148 18.35 -15.45 -15.06
CA ILE A 148 18.35 -14.30 -14.16
C ILE A 148 19.56 -13.43 -14.48
N HIS A 149 19.27 -12.19 -14.91
CA HIS A 149 20.26 -11.14 -15.14
C HIS A 149 20.14 -10.10 -14.02
N SER A 150 21.13 -10.05 -13.16
CA SER A 150 21.17 -9.11 -12.04
C SER A 150 22.57 -8.48 -11.93
N ASP A 151 22.61 -7.17 -11.73
CA ASP A 151 23.83 -6.41 -11.42
C ASP A 151 24.31 -6.61 -9.96
N ASN A 152 23.48 -7.25 -9.13
CA ASN A 152 23.78 -7.56 -7.73
C ASN A 152 23.63 -9.06 -7.46
N GLN A 153 24.72 -9.69 -7.01
CA GLN A 153 24.75 -11.13 -6.77
C GLN A 153 23.79 -11.59 -5.66
N GLN A 154 23.59 -10.77 -4.61
CA GLN A 154 22.68 -11.11 -3.51
C GLN A 154 21.23 -11.10 -3.98
N VAL A 155 20.86 -10.08 -4.77
CA VAL A 155 19.55 -10.02 -5.43
C VAL A 155 19.35 -11.21 -6.34
N GLY A 156 20.32 -11.55 -7.18
CA GLY A 156 20.23 -12.69 -8.08
C GLY A 156 19.96 -14.02 -7.34
N ARG A 157 20.61 -14.24 -6.18
CA ARG A 157 20.36 -15.41 -5.34
C ARG A 157 18.94 -15.40 -4.74
N TRP A 158 18.46 -14.26 -4.30
CA TRP A 158 17.10 -14.10 -3.78
C TRP A 158 16.06 -14.42 -4.86
N LEU A 159 16.19 -13.84 -6.05
CA LEU A 159 15.30 -14.08 -7.18
C LEU A 159 15.33 -15.54 -7.63
N SER A 160 16.50 -16.19 -7.55
CA SER A 160 16.62 -17.62 -7.84
C SER A 160 15.83 -18.51 -6.88
N LYS A 161 15.79 -18.18 -5.58
CA LYS A 161 14.96 -18.89 -4.60
C LYS A 161 13.48 -18.76 -4.94
N LEU A 162 13.01 -17.53 -5.21
CA LEU A 162 11.62 -17.30 -5.58
C LEU A 162 11.21 -18.01 -6.87
N SER A 163 12.10 -18.08 -7.86
CA SER A 163 11.81 -18.76 -9.13
C SER A 163 11.68 -20.27 -9.01
N GLN A 164 12.25 -20.89 -7.97
CA GLN A 164 12.09 -22.34 -7.74
C GLN A 164 10.64 -22.74 -7.50
N HIS A 165 9.86 -21.89 -6.83
CA HIS A 165 8.42 -22.13 -6.61
C HIS A 165 7.63 -22.11 -7.93
N ILE A 166 7.97 -21.18 -8.84
CA ILE A 166 7.35 -21.13 -10.17
C ILE A 166 7.70 -22.39 -10.98
N MET A 167 8.94 -22.89 -10.88
CA MET A 167 9.40 -24.09 -11.58
C MET A 167 8.83 -25.40 -11.01
N ALA A 168 8.41 -25.38 -9.74
CA ALA A 168 7.89 -26.58 -9.07
C ALA A 168 6.46 -26.93 -9.51
N GLU A 169 5.69 -25.96 -9.99
CA GLU A 169 4.30 -26.16 -10.39
C GLU A 169 4.16 -26.54 -11.87
N LYS A 170 3.46 -27.65 -12.13
CA LYS A 170 3.25 -28.20 -13.49
C LYS A 170 1.85 -28.78 -13.63
N PRO A 171 1.00 -28.21 -14.51
CA PRO A 171 1.16 -26.97 -15.27
C PRO A 171 1.13 -25.75 -14.37
N LEU A 172 1.77 -24.65 -14.81
CA LEU A 172 1.87 -23.41 -14.07
C LEU A 172 0.54 -22.67 -14.06
N THR A 173 0.09 -22.26 -12.84
CA THR A 173 -1.06 -21.38 -12.66
C THR A 173 -0.66 -19.91 -12.70
N GLN A 174 -1.63 -19.05 -13.05
CA GLN A 174 -1.48 -17.60 -13.01
C GLN A 174 -1.21 -17.12 -11.58
N ASP A 175 -1.88 -17.70 -10.61
CA ASP A 175 -1.77 -17.28 -9.19
C ASP A 175 -0.35 -17.50 -8.66
N THR A 176 0.24 -18.68 -8.91
CA THR A 176 1.64 -18.97 -8.56
C THR A 176 2.60 -18.04 -9.31
N PHE A 177 2.41 -17.87 -10.61
CA PHE A 177 3.23 -16.97 -11.40
C PHE A 177 3.18 -15.53 -10.89
N GLU A 178 1.98 -15.00 -10.66
CA GLU A 178 1.80 -13.63 -10.14
C GLU A 178 2.35 -13.47 -8.72
N ARG A 179 2.07 -14.42 -7.82
CA ARG A 179 2.57 -14.40 -6.45
C ARG A 179 4.08 -14.21 -6.41
N TYR A 180 4.84 -15.08 -7.05
CA TYR A 180 6.28 -15.04 -6.95
C TYR A 180 6.91 -13.93 -7.79
N THR A 181 6.33 -13.54 -8.91
CA THR A 181 6.81 -12.37 -9.66
C THR A 181 6.55 -11.06 -8.90
N ILE A 182 5.44 -10.92 -8.18
CA ILE A 182 5.19 -9.77 -7.29
C ILE A 182 6.18 -9.78 -6.12
N LEU A 183 6.48 -10.93 -5.51
CA LEU A 183 7.51 -11.02 -4.47
C LEU A 183 8.89 -10.62 -5.01
N MET A 184 9.24 -10.96 -6.25
CA MET A 184 10.45 -10.49 -6.90
C MET A 184 10.45 -8.96 -7.07
N GLU A 185 9.34 -8.39 -7.54
CA GLU A 185 9.18 -6.94 -7.73
C GLU A 185 9.21 -6.15 -6.40
N ARG A 186 8.85 -6.80 -5.29
CA ARG A 186 8.93 -6.23 -3.93
C ARG A 186 10.34 -6.22 -3.33
N THR A 187 11.35 -6.67 -4.08
CA THR A 187 12.75 -6.57 -3.63
C THR A 187 13.13 -5.10 -3.48
N PRO A 188 13.52 -4.63 -2.27
CA PRO A 188 13.75 -3.22 -2.01
C PRO A 188 14.81 -2.60 -2.94
N ASP A 189 14.56 -1.35 -3.39
CA ASP A 189 15.43 -0.55 -4.25
C ASP A 189 15.91 -1.27 -5.53
N THR A 190 15.14 -2.27 -5.99
CA THR A 190 15.46 -3.07 -7.16
C THR A 190 14.32 -3.01 -8.17
N LYS A 191 14.65 -2.70 -9.41
CA LYS A 191 13.70 -2.74 -10.51
C LYS A 191 13.73 -4.14 -11.13
N VAL A 192 12.71 -4.93 -10.87
CA VAL A 192 12.60 -6.30 -11.37
C VAL A 192 11.56 -6.38 -12.48
N THR A 193 11.90 -7.05 -13.58
CA THR A 193 10.96 -7.47 -14.61
C THR A 193 11.14 -8.96 -14.86
N ALA A 194 10.06 -9.71 -14.88
CA ALA A 194 10.05 -11.12 -15.16
C ALA A 194 9.10 -11.41 -16.33
N SER A 195 9.46 -12.27 -17.26
CA SER A 195 8.66 -12.62 -18.43
C SER A 195 8.87 -14.07 -18.82
N ALA A 196 7.83 -14.70 -19.33
CA ALA A 196 7.89 -16.03 -19.91
C ALA A 196 7.21 -16.00 -21.28
N ASN A 197 7.82 -16.64 -22.27
CA ASN A 197 7.17 -16.88 -23.55
C ASN A 197 6.26 -18.10 -23.44
N ASN A 198 5.29 -18.21 -24.34
CA ASN A 198 4.54 -19.46 -24.45
C ASN A 198 5.44 -20.60 -24.88
N PRO A 199 5.18 -21.84 -24.39
CA PRO A 199 5.90 -23.00 -24.87
C PRO A 199 5.78 -23.15 -26.39
N ASP A 200 6.88 -23.40 -27.06
CA ASP A 200 6.94 -23.66 -28.50
C ASP A 200 7.04 -25.16 -28.85
N ASN A 201 7.02 -26.00 -27.83
CA ASN A 201 7.14 -27.44 -27.93
C ASN A 201 5.92 -28.17 -27.31
N ILE A 202 5.73 -29.41 -27.73
CA ILE A 202 4.61 -30.26 -27.28
C ILE A 202 4.67 -30.66 -25.80
N TYR A 203 5.82 -30.49 -25.17
CA TYR A 203 6.03 -30.85 -23.76
C TYR A 203 5.64 -29.72 -22.80
N GLY A 204 5.34 -28.52 -23.31
CA GLY A 204 4.91 -27.37 -22.52
C GLY A 204 6.02 -26.66 -21.75
N ALA A 205 7.28 -26.98 -22.01
CA ALA A 205 8.42 -26.38 -21.32
C ALA A 205 8.74 -24.99 -21.89
N THR A 206 8.93 -24.01 -21.01
CA THR A 206 9.44 -22.68 -21.36
C THR A 206 10.39 -22.14 -20.30
N VAL A 207 11.03 -21.00 -20.54
CA VAL A 207 12.04 -20.40 -19.67
C VAL A 207 11.51 -19.08 -19.11
N LEU A 208 11.73 -18.85 -17.82
CA LEU A 208 11.46 -17.58 -17.14
C LEU A 208 12.69 -16.67 -17.28
N ASN A 209 12.52 -15.51 -17.90
CA ASN A 209 13.53 -14.48 -18.01
C ASN A 209 13.28 -13.42 -16.92
N VAL A 210 14.27 -13.19 -16.06
CA VAL A 210 14.21 -12.21 -14.98
C VAL A 210 15.34 -11.21 -15.15
N GLN A 211 15.00 -9.94 -15.23
CA GLN A 211 15.96 -8.84 -15.23
C GLN A 211 15.81 -8.04 -13.96
N ALA A 212 16.89 -7.81 -13.24
CA ALA A 212 16.93 -7.07 -12.00
C ALA A 212 18.03 -6.03 -12.05
N LEU A 213 17.64 -4.77 -11.97
CA LEU A 213 18.55 -3.62 -11.94
C LEU A 213 18.44 -2.96 -10.58
N ARG A 214 19.56 -2.82 -9.89
CA ARG A 214 19.69 -2.08 -8.65
C ARG A 214 20.71 -0.95 -8.85
N PRO A 215 20.26 0.20 -9.32
CA PRO A 215 21.17 1.32 -9.59
C PRO A 215 21.84 1.83 -8.33
N ARG A 216 21.20 1.66 -7.16
CA ARG A 216 21.71 2.04 -5.84
C ARG A 216 21.17 1.10 -4.77
N ASN A 217 21.91 0.96 -3.68
CA ASN A 217 21.46 0.24 -2.49
C ASN A 217 20.94 1.18 -1.39
N TRP A 218 20.75 2.45 -1.69
CA TRP A 218 20.23 3.47 -0.79
C TRP A 218 19.20 4.36 -1.48
N ASN A 219 18.26 4.86 -0.67
CA ASN A 219 17.25 5.83 -1.09
C ASN A 219 17.17 6.93 -0.03
N ILE A 220 17.08 8.19 -0.42
CA ILE A 220 16.82 9.32 0.46
C ILE A 220 15.61 10.07 -0.07
N GLN A 221 14.65 10.28 0.81
CA GLN A 221 13.44 11.03 0.54
C GLN A 221 13.26 12.11 1.58
N THR A 222 12.85 13.29 1.16
CA THR A 222 12.50 14.39 2.04
C THR A 222 11.08 14.85 1.79
N ALA A 223 10.41 15.28 2.86
CA ALA A 223 9.12 15.95 2.77
C ALA A 223 9.15 17.20 3.65
N VAL A 224 8.52 18.26 3.18
CA VAL A 224 8.32 19.51 3.92
C VAL A 224 6.83 19.79 3.99
N ASP A 225 6.34 20.06 5.18
CA ASP A 225 4.96 20.48 5.45
C ASP A 225 4.99 21.84 6.14
N THR A 226 4.19 22.78 5.64
CA THR A 226 4.16 24.16 6.13
C THR A 226 2.91 24.50 6.92
N ARG A 227 2.26 23.51 7.52
CA ARG A 227 1.06 23.77 8.32
C ARG A 227 1.36 24.71 9.48
N LYS A 228 0.45 25.68 9.65
CA LYS A 228 0.54 26.64 10.73
C LYS A 228 0.59 25.94 12.11
N GLY A 229 1.58 26.32 12.91
CA GLY A 229 1.81 25.76 14.24
C GLY A 229 2.58 24.44 14.28
N ASP A 230 2.81 23.81 13.14
CA ASP A 230 3.51 22.51 13.04
C ASP A 230 4.31 22.32 11.74
N SER A 231 4.97 23.38 11.26
CA SER A 231 5.81 23.28 10.06
C SER A 231 7.04 22.42 10.33
N SER A 232 7.26 21.42 9.48
CA SER A 232 8.35 20.47 9.68
C SER A 232 8.90 19.93 8.35
N ALA A 233 10.15 19.51 8.38
CA ALA A 233 10.78 18.71 7.33
C ALA A 233 11.08 17.30 7.86
N VAL A 234 10.85 16.30 7.03
CA VAL A 234 11.15 14.91 7.34
C VAL A 234 12.20 14.42 6.37
N VAL A 235 13.16 13.69 6.88
CA VAL A 235 14.18 13.00 6.07
C VAL A 235 14.10 11.52 6.36
N ASN A 236 13.87 10.72 5.31
CA ASN A 236 13.91 9.27 5.34
C ASN A 236 15.11 8.81 4.51
N ALA A 237 15.93 7.93 5.06
CA ALA A 237 17.00 7.26 4.35
C ALA A 237 16.85 5.76 4.51
N THR A 238 16.99 5.02 3.42
CA THR A 238 16.96 3.54 3.43
C THR A 238 18.20 2.96 2.80
N LEU A 239 18.61 1.82 3.30
CA LEU A 239 19.71 1.00 2.80
C LEU A 239 19.20 -0.43 2.59
N SER A 240 19.43 -1.00 1.40
CA SER A 240 18.86 -2.29 1.00
C SER A 240 19.92 -3.23 0.44
N GLY A 241 19.62 -4.53 0.42
CA GLY A 241 20.41 -5.53 -0.29
C GLY A 241 21.76 -5.85 0.32
N LEU A 242 21.81 -5.88 1.62
CA LEU A 242 23.00 -6.29 2.38
C LEU A 242 23.15 -7.82 2.44
N SER A 243 22.06 -8.56 2.28
CA SER A 243 22.01 -10.02 2.29
C SER A 243 21.12 -10.60 1.17
N THR A 244 20.80 -11.89 1.25
CA THR A 244 19.98 -12.62 0.28
C THR A 244 18.51 -12.78 0.68
N TYR A 245 18.00 -11.92 1.59
CA TYR A 245 16.65 -12.05 2.14
C TYR A 245 15.75 -10.84 1.88
N GLY A 246 16.12 -9.98 0.92
CA GLY A 246 15.34 -8.80 0.57
C GLY A 246 15.19 -7.81 1.71
N GLU A 247 16.25 -7.64 2.51
CA GLU A 247 16.25 -6.77 3.67
C GLU A 247 16.36 -5.30 3.29
N GLN A 248 15.83 -4.47 4.19
CA GLN A 248 15.96 -3.02 4.14
C GLN A 248 16.10 -2.47 5.56
N LEU A 249 17.05 -1.57 5.74
CA LEU A 249 17.22 -0.75 6.93
C LEU A 249 16.81 0.67 6.61
N GLY A 250 15.92 1.26 7.42
CA GLY A 250 15.44 2.62 7.26
C GLY A 250 15.68 3.47 8.50
N ILE A 251 16.00 4.74 8.30
CA ILE A 251 16.12 5.76 9.35
C ILE A 251 15.22 6.92 8.95
N ALA A 252 14.46 7.45 9.91
CA ALA A 252 13.64 8.63 9.72
C ALA A 252 13.96 9.68 10.80
N THR A 253 14.00 10.95 10.43
CA THR A 253 14.14 12.05 11.38
C THR A 253 13.25 13.23 10.99
N LEU A 254 12.84 14.02 12.00
CA LEU A 254 12.09 15.25 11.83
C LEU A 254 12.95 16.44 12.17
N ILE A 255 12.87 17.48 11.34
CA ILE A 255 13.49 18.78 11.54
C ILE A 255 12.35 19.80 11.67
N PRO A 256 12.10 20.37 12.86
CA PRO A 256 11.09 21.42 13.03
C PRO A 256 11.55 22.69 12.31
N LEU A 257 10.67 23.26 11.49
CA LEU A 257 10.93 24.53 10.79
C LEU A 257 10.36 25.71 11.56
N GLU A 258 9.11 25.56 12.02
CA GLU A 258 8.42 26.52 12.86
C GLU A 258 7.46 25.77 13.78
N SER A 259 7.53 26.04 15.07
CA SER A 259 6.66 25.38 16.04
C SER A 259 6.71 26.13 17.37
N ASP A 260 5.60 26.14 18.12
CA ASP A 260 5.53 26.63 19.50
C ASP A 260 6.22 25.67 20.49
N SER A 261 6.62 24.51 20.02
CA SER A 261 7.36 23.51 20.77
C SER A 261 8.63 23.07 20.03
N ARG A 262 9.62 22.56 20.77
CA ARG A 262 10.79 21.88 20.18
C ARG A 262 10.45 20.41 20.00
N LYS A 263 10.43 19.95 18.76
CA LYS A 263 10.16 18.56 18.41
C LYS A 263 11.43 17.85 17.94
N THR A 264 11.64 16.65 18.42
CA THR A 264 12.72 15.76 17.97
C THR A 264 12.11 14.39 17.70
N TYR A 265 12.40 13.82 16.55
CA TYR A 265 12.00 12.46 16.19
C TYR A 265 13.17 11.71 15.58
N ALA A 266 13.35 10.47 15.99
CA ALA A 266 14.26 9.51 15.36
C ALA A 266 13.56 8.16 15.28
N GLY A 267 13.49 7.61 14.09
CA GLY A 267 12.89 6.31 13.81
C GLY A 267 13.89 5.37 13.15
N LEU A 268 13.85 4.11 13.53
CA LEU A 268 14.61 3.01 12.93
C LEU A 268 13.62 1.93 12.50
N ASN A 269 13.81 1.43 11.28
CA ASN A 269 13.02 0.33 10.74
C ASN A 269 13.95 -0.67 10.07
N TYR A 270 13.77 -1.96 10.38
CA TYR A 270 14.45 -3.05 9.70
C TYR A 270 13.42 -4.05 9.22
N GLN A 271 13.53 -4.53 7.99
CA GLN A 271 12.69 -5.58 7.46
C GLN A 271 13.49 -6.61 6.69
N GLN A 272 13.02 -7.86 6.73
CA GLN A 272 13.53 -8.96 5.90
C GLN A 272 12.47 -10.03 5.70
N TYR A 273 12.58 -10.78 4.61
CA TYR A 273 11.78 -11.98 4.43
C TYR A 273 12.34 -13.14 5.27
N LEU A 274 11.43 -13.90 5.87
CA LEU A 274 11.74 -15.16 6.56
C LEU A 274 11.31 -16.32 5.66
N GLY A 275 12.28 -16.99 5.04
CA GLY A 275 12.01 -17.96 3.95
C GLY A 275 11.77 -17.26 2.62
N ASP A 276 11.10 -17.93 1.70
CA ASP A 276 10.92 -17.54 0.29
C ASP A 276 9.46 -17.59 -0.19
N ASP A 277 8.50 -17.65 0.75
CA ASP A 277 7.06 -17.68 0.46
C ASP A 277 6.34 -16.37 0.84
N GLY A 278 7.10 -15.31 1.15
CA GLY A 278 6.57 -13.97 1.38
C GLY A 278 6.28 -13.61 2.83
N LEU A 279 6.65 -14.44 3.83
CA LEU A 279 6.60 -14.05 5.23
C LEU A 279 7.63 -12.94 5.47
N LEU A 280 7.15 -11.74 5.83
CA LEU A 280 7.98 -10.57 6.12
C LEU A 280 8.01 -10.30 7.61
N MET A 281 9.21 -10.15 8.18
CA MET A 281 9.44 -9.64 9.52
C MET A 281 9.85 -8.17 9.45
N GLN A 282 9.27 -7.35 10.32
CA GLN A 282 9.63 -5.95 10.49
C GLN A 282 9.93 -5.65 11.96
N LEU A 283 11.08 -5.04 12.22
CA LEU A 283 11.46 -4.50 13.52
C LEU A 283 11.40 -2.97 13.44
N LYS A 284 10.80 -2.35 14.44
CA LYS A 284 10.64 -0.89 14.49
C LYS A 284 11.02 -0.37 15.86
N GLY A 285 11.67 0.79 15.86
CA GLY A 285 11.95 1.55 17.06
C GLY A 285 11.84 3.03 16.77
N SER A 286 11.26 3.80 17.69
CA SER A 286 11.21 5.24 17.57
C SER A 286 11.38 5.95 18.90
N TYR A 287 11.93 7.14 18.82
CA TYR A 287 12.04 8.13 19.87
C TYR A 287 11.37 9.41 19.42
N TYR A 288 10.50 9.94 20.25
CA TYR A 288 9.87 11.24 20.05
C TYR A 288 9.97 12.07 21.31
N GLN A 289 10.33 13.35 21.17
CA GLN A 289 10.28 14.33 22.24
C GLN A 289 9.68 15.62 21.72
N GLN A 290 8.75 16.17 22.50
CA GLN A 290 8.21 17.50 22.30
C GLN A 290 8.34 18.28 23.60
N LYS A 291 8.88 19.50 23.52
CA LYS A 291 9.00 20.41 24.64
C LYS A 291 8.45 21.78 24.26
N ASP A 292 7.51 22.29 25.03
CA ASP A 292 6.98 23.64 24.86
C ASP A 292 8.12 24.68 24.98
N LYS A 293 8.10 25.73 24.16
CA LYS A 293 9.10 26.79 24.24
C LYS A 293 8.88 27.67 25.45
N ASP A 294 7.60 27.98 25.74
CA ASP A 294 7.19 28.94 26.77
C ASP A 294 6.31 28.28 27.82
N TYR A 295 6.11 28.97 28.92
CA TYR A 295 5.13 28.61 29.95
C TYR A 295 3.73 29.05 29.52
N ASN A 296 2.87 28.08 29.24
CA ASN A 296 1.47 28.32 28.93
C ASN A 296 0.68 28.50 30.23
N THR A 297 -0.10 29.59 30.37
CA THR A 297 -0.94 29.83 31.55
C THR A 297 -2.06 28.79 31.60
N ILE A 298 -2.05 27.97 32.66
CA ILE A 298 -3.05 26.91 32.90
C ILE A 298 -4.09 27.33 33.93
N LEU A 299 -3.78 28.31 34.80
CA LEU A 299 -4.68 28.82 35.84
C LEU A 299 -4.38 30.29 36.13
N SER A 300 -5.43 31.10 36.18
CA SER A 300 -5.36 32.50 36.64
C SER A 300 -6.24 32.64 37.87
N LEU A 301 -5.65 33.06 38.99
CA LEU A 301 -6.35 33.30 40.25
C LEU A 301 -6.80 34.73 40.38
N PRO A 302 -7.90 35.03 41.12
CA PRO A 302 -8.46 36.39 41.27
C PRO A 302 -7.49 37.42 41.86
N ASN A 303 -6.46 36.99 42.59
CA ASN A 303 -5.40 37.82 43.19
C ASN A 303 -4.27 38.20 42.21
N GLY A 304 -4.44 37.92 40.92
CA GLY A 304 -3.44 38.21 39.88
C GLY A 304 -2.28 37.20 39.79
N ILE A 305 -2.35 36.10 40.52
CA ILE A 305 -1.38 35.00 40.38
C ILE A 305 -1.77 34.15 39.18
N ASN A 306 -0.83 33.98 38.25
CA ASN A 306 -0.96 33.06 37.15
C ASN A 306 -0.05 31.85 37.37
N VAL A 307 -0.57 30.65 37.11
CA VAL A 307 0.20 29.41 37.09
C VAL A 307 0.39 29.02 35.64
N GLY A 308 1.63 28.92 35.23
CA GLY A 308 2.05 28.45 33.91
C GLY A 308 2.64 27.05 33.97
N SER A 309 2.49 26.29 32.91
CA SER A 309 3.13 24.97 32.70
C SER A 309 3.95 24.99 31.41
N GLN A 310 5.17 24.51 31.50
CA GLN A 310 5.98 24.11 30.35
C GLN A 310 6.06 22.60 30.31
N ASN A 311 5.50 22.00 29.25
CA ASN A 311 5.37 20.55 29.17
C ASN A 311 6.50 19.96 28.33
N THR A 312 7.05 18.85 28.81
CA THR A 312 7.94 17.99 28.03
C THR A 312 7.31 16.62 27.92
N GLN A 313 7.07 16.16 26.71
CA GLN A 313 6.57 14.83 26.41
C GLN A 313 7.69 14.04 25.75
N THR A 314 7.97 12.84 26.27
CA THR A 314 8.96 11.93 25.71
C THR A 314 8.33 10.56 25.49
N GLN A 315 8.48 10.00 24.30
CA GLN A 315 7.92 8.70 23.94
C GLN A 315 8.97 7.81 23.29
N TYR A 316 9.02 6.57 23.74
CA TYR A 316 9.75 5.47 23.11
C TYR A 316 8.73 4.43 22.63
N ASN A 317 8.95 3.92 21.43
CA ASN A 317 8.16 2.82 20.90
C ASN A 317 9.09 1.81 20.24
N GLY A 318 8.84 0.52 20.46
CA GLY A 318 9.62 -0.56 19.85
C GLY A 318 8.78 -1.81 19.67
N GLY A 319 8.93 -2.49 18.53
CA GLY A 319 8.10 -3.66 18.28
C GLY A 319 8.54 -4.48 17.08
N VAL A 320 7.86 -5.62 16.94
CA VAL A 320 8.02 -6.57 15.84
C VAL A 320 6.66 -6.87 15.21
N VAL A 321 6.63 -6.92 13.88
CA VAL A 321 5.45 -7.31 13.09
C VAL A 321 5.85 -8.40 12.11
N PHE A 322 5.02 -9.43 12.00
CA PHE A 322 5.11 -10.47 10.99
C PHE A 322 3.92 -10.32 10.05
N SER A 323 4.16 -10.30 8.74
CA SER A 323 3.13 -10.13 7.71
C SER A 323 3.23 -11.24 6.68
N TYR A 324 2.08 -11.83 6.32
CA TYR A 324 2.02 -12.90 5.33
C TYR A 324 0.92 -12.64 4.29
N PRO A 325 1.26 -12.67 2.99
CA PRO A 325 0.27 -12.50 1.93
C PRO A 325 -0.52 -13.81 1.75
N LEU A 326 -1.79 -13.81 2.19
CA LEU A 326 -2.73 -14.92 1.99
C LEU A 326 -3.05 -15.11 0.51
N GLU A 327 -3.27 -14.00 -0.19
CA GLU A 327 -3.49 -13.94 -1.62
C GLU A 327 -2.66 -12.81 -2.21
N LEU A 328 -1.97 -13.06 -3.30
CA LEU A 328 -1.04 -12.10 -3.89
C LEU A 328 -1.11 -12.21 -5.41
N THR A 329 -2.06 -11.55 -6.01
CA THR A 329 -2.18 -11.37 -7.46
C THR A 329 -2.12 -9.89 -7.82
N ARG A 330 -1.97 -9.56 -9.09
CA ARG A 330 -1.88 -8.15 -9.52
C ARG A 330 -3.15 -7.36 -9.24
N LYS A 331 -4.31 -8.01 -9.33
CA LYS A 331 -5.61 -7.38 -9.15
C LYS A 331 -6.21 -7.58 -7.76
N LYS A 332 -5.71 -8.55 -6.99
CA LYS A 332 -6.28 -8.89 -5.69
C LYS A 332 -5.18 -9.30 -4.71
N GLN A 333 -5.20 -8.69 -3.54
CA GLN A 333 -4.21 -8.96 -2.51
C GLN A 333 -4.90 -8.99 -1.14
N TRP A 334 -4.55 -10.00 -0.35
CA TRP A 334 -4.96 -10.11 1.04
C TRP A 334 -3.73 -10.45 1.89
N THR A 335 -3.53 -9.69 2.94
CA THR A 335 -2.40 -9.85 3.86
C THR A 335 -2.91 -9.93 5.28
N ILE A 336 -2.44 -10.92 6.03
CA ILE A 336 -2.62 -10.99 7.47
C ILE A 336 -1.31 -10.59 8.15
N SER A 337 -1.41 -9.87 9.26
CA SER A 337 -0.24 -9.48 10.04
C SER A 337 -0.52 -9.62 11.52
N GLY A 338 0.51 -9.94 12.28
CA GLY A 338 0.48 -9.98 13.74
C GLY A 338 1.70 -9.28 14.31
N GLY A 339 1.52 -8.48 15.35
CA GLY A 339 2.58 -7.68 15.95
C GLY A 339 2.52 -7.63 17.46
N LEU A 340 3.69 -7.36 18.04
CA LEU A 340 3.87 -7.03 19.46
C LEU A 340 4.73 -5.79 19.53
N ASP A 341 4.33 -4.83 20.35
CA ASP A 341 5.09 -3.63 20.61
C ASP A 341 5.04 -3.22 22.09
N TYR A 342 5.97 -2.38 22.45
CA TYR A 342 6.08 -1.78 23.77
C TYR A 342 6.15 -0.27 23.63
N LEU A 343 5.24 0.43 24.31
CA LEU A 343 5.19 1.89 24.37
C LEU A 343 5.58 2.36 25.78
N ASP A 344 6.40 3.40 25.84
CA ASP A 344 6.78 4.10 27.08
C ASP A 344 6.68 5.60 26.83
N LYS A 345 5.69 6.27 27.42
CA LYS A 345 5.45 7.69 27.28
C LYS A 345 5.50 8.38 28.63
N LYS A 346 6.28 9.46 28.71
CA LYS A 346 6.49 10.27 29.90
C LYS A 346 6.06 11.70 29.61
N TYR A 347 5.38 12.30 30.56
CA TYR A 347 5.01 13.70 30.58
C TYR A 347 5.65 14.36 31.80
N ASP A 348 6.43 15.42 31.59
CA ASP A 348 7.06 16.24 32.62
C ASP A 348 6.45 17.64 32.54
N TYR A 349 5.77 18.07 33.59
CA TYR A 349 5.16 19.37 33.72
C TYR A 349 6.00 20.23 34.66
N ASP A 350 6.77 21.18 34.09
CA ASP A 350 7.46 22.21 34.86
C ASP A 350 6.48 23.34 35.12
N LEU A 351 6.15 23.55 36.41
CA LEU A 351 5.13 24.48 36.83
C LEU A 351 5.75 25.77 37.42
N GLN A 352 5.20 26.91 37.07
CA GLN A 352 5.64 28.22 37.57
C GLN A 352 4.46 29.10 37.97
N ALA A 353 4.48 29.59 39.19
CA ALA A 353 3.57 30.66 39.61
C ALA A 353 4.20 32.02 39.34
N SER A 354 3.40 32.99 38.86
CA SER A 354 3.83 34.36 38.60
C SER A 354 2.84 35.38 39.16
N LEU A 355 3.38 36.45 39.77
CA LEU A 355 2.62 37.63 40.21
C LEU A 355 3.38 38.86 39.74
N GLY A 356 2.88 39.54 38.73
CA GLY A 356 3.63 40.60 38.05
C GLY A 356 4.98 40.08 37.51
N ASN A 357 6.08 40.66 37.95
CA ASN A 357 7.44 40.26 37.53
C ASN A 357 8.06 39.18 38.45
N GLN A 358 7.40 38.80 39.53
CA GLN A 358 7.88 37.75 40.42
C GLN A 358 7.47 36.38 39.89
N ARG A 359 8.43 35.43 39.87
CA ARG A 359 8.23 34.06 39.40
C ARG A 359 8.75 33.10 40.44
N VAL A 360 7.96 32.08 40.76
CA VAL A 360 8.30 31.03 41.70
C VAL A 360 8.10 29.67 40.99
N ARG A 361 9.11 28.86 40.96
CA ARG A 361 9.03 27.49 40.46
C ARG A 361 8.28 26.62 41.46
N LEU A 362 7.28 25.91 40.98
CA LEU A 362 6.52 24.93 41.74
C LEU A 362 7.12 23.54 41.57
N PRO A 363 6.77 22.57 42.42
CA PRO A 363 7.18 21.19 42.23
C PRO A 363 6.77 20.65 40.86
N GLU A 364 7.65 19.92 40.22
CA GLU A 364 7.39 19.23 38.94
C GLU A 364 6.35 18.13 39.14
N VAL A 365 5.46 17.99 38.15
CA VAL A 365 4.52 16.87 38.09
C VAL A 365 4.94 15.96 36.95
N ASN A 366 5.16 14.69 37.27
CA ASN A 366 5.58 13.68 36.31
C ASN A 366 4.47 12.63 36.17
N GLN A 367 4.10 12.33 34.92
CA GLN A 367 3.21 11.23 34.60
C GLN A 367 3.89 10.30 33.62
N ARG A 368 3.65 9.01 33.76
CA ARG A 368 4.19 8.02 32.86
C ARG A 368 3.18 6.93 32.59
N ILE A 369 3.09 6.56 31.33
CA ILE A 369 2.31 5.42 30.87
C ILE A 369 3.20 4.54 30.03
N ARG A 370 3.25 3.26 30.34
CA ARG A 370 3.99 2.27 29.56
C ARG A 370 3.27 0.93 29.60
N TYR A 371 3.25 0.25 28.47
CA TYR A 371 2.60 -1.05 28.32
C TYR A 371 3.05 -1.75 27.04
N PRO A 372 3.05 -3.08 27.03
CA PRO A 372 3.07 -3.86 25.81
C PRO A 372 1.66 -3.94 25.22
N ALA A 373 1.59 -4.08 23.88
CA ALA A 373 0.36 -4.36 23.18
C ALA A 373 0.57 -5.38 22.07
N ALA A 374 -0.47 -6.18 21.80
CA ALA A 374 -0.53 -7.11 20.69
C ALA A 374 -1.52 -6.61 19.64
N GLU A 375 -1.25 -6.84 18.36
CA GLU A 375 -2.19 -6.50 17.30
C GLU A 375 -2.28 -7.57 16.22
N ILE A 376 -3.46 -7.67 15.61
CA ILE A 376 -3.70 -8.46 14.41
C ILE A 376 -4.36 -7.56 13.38
N THR A 377 -3.88 -7.62 12.15
CA THR A 377 -4.44 -6.83 11.03
C THR A 377 -4.73 -7.73 9.85
N LEU A 378 -5.90 -7.55 9.24
CA LEU A 378 -6.25 -8.09 7.94
C LEU A 378 -6.38 -6.92 6.95
N ALA A 379 -5.58 -6.93 5.91
CA ALA A 379 -5.60 -5.92 4.85
C ALA A 379 -5.98 -6.54 3.51
N GLY A 380 -6.87 -5.89 2.78
CA GLY A 380 -7.35 -6.31 1.47
C GLY A 380 -7.24 -5.19 0.44
N TYR A 381 -6.94 -5.58 -0.79
CA TYR A 381 -6.90 -4.69 -1.95
C TYR A 381 -7.48 -5.40 -3.16
N ARG A 382 -8.26 -4.69 -3.96
CA ARG A 382 -8.75 -5.19 -5.24
C ARG A 382 -8.81 -4.07 -6.28
N GLU A 383 -8.26 -4.36 -7.45
CA GLU A 383 -8.23 -3.47 -8.60
C GLU A 383 -9.15 -3.97 -9.71
N TYR A 384 -9.81 -3.04 -10.36
CA TYR A 384 -10.60 -3.20 -11.56
C TYR A 384 -10.06 -2.26 -12.65
N ASP A 385 -10.59 -2.32 -13.86
CA ASP A 385 -10.07 -1.54 -14.99
C ASP A 385 -10.13 -0.02 -14.78
N GLN A 386 -11.09 0.48 -14.01
CA GLN A 386 -11.29 1.92 -13.75
C GLN A 386 -11.43 2.26 -12.27
N SER A 387 -11.34 1.27 -11.38
CA SER A 387 -11.54 1.50 -9.95
C SER A 387 -10.68 0.57 -9.12
N TYR A 388 -10.46 0.96 -7.88
CA TYR A 388 -9.93 0.06 -6.86
C TYR A 388 -10.63 0.32 -5.53
N TRP A 389 -10.53 -0.64 -4.64
CA TRP A 389 -10.78 -0.45 -3.23
C TRP A 389 -9.70 -1.13 -2.39
N SER A 390 -9.46 -0.57 -1.22
CA SER A 390 -8.65 -1.19 -0.18
C SER A 390 -9.40 -1.15 1.15
N THR A 391 -9.09 -2.11 2.01
CA THR A 391 -9.65 -2.17 3.36
C THR A 391 -8.60 -2.69 4.33
N LYS A 392 -8.67 -2.22 5.57
CA LYS A 392 -7.81 -2.65 6.65
C LYS A 392 -8.64 -2.76 7.92
N PHE A 393 -8.63 -3.93 8.52
CA PHE A 393 -9.25 -4.20 9.80
C PHE A 393 -8.18 -4.58 10.80
N ASN A 394 -8.11 -3.88 11.92
CA ASN A 394 -7.11 -4.08 12.97
C ASN A 394 -7.80 -4.27 14.32
N VAL A 395 -7.32 -5.23 15.08
CA VAL A 395 -7.66 -5.43 16.49
C VAL A 395 -6.38 -5.29 17.28
N ARG A 396 -6.39 -4.42 18.29
CA ARG A 396 -5.27 -4.15 19.16
C ARG A 396 -5.67 -4.34 20.60
N GLN A 397 -4.87 -5.12 21.33
CA GLN A 397 -5.06 -5.46 22.73
C GLN A 397 -3.89 -4.94 23.57
N GLY A 398 -4.17 -4.02 24.50
CA GLY A 398 -3.23 -3.65 25.54
C GLY A 398 -3.05 -4.78 26.56
N ILE A 399 -1.89 -4.86 27.16
CA ILE A 399 -1.54 -5.89 28.13
C ILE A 399 -1.11 -5.22 29.43
N ASP A 400 -1.95 -5.35 30.47
CA ASP A 400 -1.60 -4.90 31.82
C ASP A 400 -0.71 -5.96 32.49
N GLY A 401 0.58 -5.93 32.14
CA GLY A 401 1.59 -6.90 32.58
C GLY A 401 2.95 -6.58 31.98
N LEU A 402 3.95 -7.42 32.21
CA LEU A 402 5.30 -7.28 31.63
C LEU A 402 5.95 -5.91 31.91
N GLY A 403 5.68 -5.31 33.06
CA GLY A 403 6.19 -4.01 33.46
C GLY A 403 5.31 -2.83 33.05
N ALA A 404 4.05 -3.06 32.68
CA ALA A 404 3.06 -2.03 32.46
C ALA A 404 2.90 -1.14 33.70
N THR A 405 2.81 0.15 33.50
CA THR A 405 2.53 1.14 34.56
C THR A 405 1.74 2.32 34.00
N ASN A 406 0.80 2.79 34.81
CA ASN A 406 0.01 3.93 34.48
C ASN A 406 -0.07 4.88 35.69
N SER A 407 0.45 6.10 35.53
CA SER A 407 0.28 7.18 36.52
C SER A 407 -0.72 8.25 36.05
N THR A 408 -1.34 8.04 34.88
CA THR A 408 -2.41 8.92 34.37
C THR A 408 -3.76 8.43 34.90
N PRO A 409 -4.64 9.30 35.39
CA PRO A 409 -5.96 8.89 35.87
C PRO A 409 -6.79 8.23 34.75
N ASN A 410 -7.57 7.20 35.14
CA ASN A 410 -8.65 6.61 34.35
C ASN A 410 -8.28 5.96 33.00
N ALA A 411 -7.01 5.67 32.73
CA ALA A 411 -6.65 4.92 31.52
C ALA A 411 -6.54 3.42 31.80
N ASP A 412 -7.20 2.61 30.99
CA ASP A 412 -7.16 1.14 31.07
C ASP A 412 -6.03 0.60 30.20
N LEU A 413 -5.10 -0.16 30.80
CA LEU A 413 -4.00 -0.80 30.07
C LEU A 413 -4.39 -2.16 29.48
N SER A 414 -5.52 -2.74 29.89
CA SER A 414 -6.10 -3.97 29.32
C SER A 414 -7.13 -3.68 28.22
N PHE A 415 -6.97 -2.57 27.52
CA PHE A 415 -7.92 -2.13 26.50
C PHE A 415 -7.97 -3.08 25.30
N THR A 416 -9.14 -3.12 24.63
CA THR A 416 -9.32 -3.67 23.28
C THR A 416 -9.78 -2.55 22.36
N ARG A 417 -9.04 -2.33 21.28
CA ARG A 417 -9.38 -1.34 20.25
C ARG A 417 -9.59 -2.00 18.89
N TRP A 418 -10.67 -1.62 18.23
CA TRP A 418 -11.02 -2.04 16.89
C TRP A 418 -10.85 -0.87 15.94
N LYS A 419 -10.16 -1.08 14.84
CA LYS A 419 -9.97 -0.06 13.81
C LYS A 419 -10.30 -0.60 12.45
N PHE A 420 -11.07 0.16 11.69
CA PHE A 420 -11.41 -0.10 10.30
C PHE A 420 -10.95 1.08 9.45
N ASN A 421 -10.31 0.80 8.31
CA ASN A 421 -10.03 1.76 7.27
C ASN A 421 -10.56 1.22 5.95
N GLY A 422 -11.15 2.07 5.14
CA GLY A 422 -11.62 1.75 3.80
C GLY A 422 -11.33 2.89 2.84
N ASP A 423 -10.79 2.55 1.66
CA ASP A 423 -10.50 3.50 0.60
C ASP A 423 -11.05 2.96 -0.72
N ALA A 424 -11.57 3.84 -1.54
CA ALA A 424 -11.98 3.50 -2.89
C ALA A 424 -11.73 4.67 -3.83
N ALA A 425 -11.42 4.36 -5.08
CA ALA A 425 -11.35 5.37 -6.13
C ALA A 425 -11.91 4.85 -7.45
N TYR A 426 -12.49 5.76 -8.21
CA TYR A 426 -13.00 5.53 -9.56
C TYR A 426 -12.44 6.58 -10.51
N LEU A 427 -11.86 6.13 -11.62
CA LEU A 427 -11.31 6.98 -12.68
C LEU A 427 -12.30 7.00 -13.86
N PHE A 428 -12.94 8.15 -14.10
CA PHE A 428 -13.83 8.34 -15.24
C PHE A 428 -13.21 9.30 -16.26
N ASP A 429 -13.55 9.08 -17.52
CA ASP A 429 -13.00 9.84 -18.66
C ASP A 429 -11.46 9.95 -18.66
N LYS A 430 -10.76 9.00 -18.02
CA LYS A 430 -9.29 8.94 -17.91
C LYS A 430 -8.61 10.19 -17.35
N LYS A 431 -9.37 11.16 -16.88
CA LYS A 431 -8.90 12.46 -16.39
C LYS A 431 -9.46 12.82 -15.02
N TRP A 432 -10.66 12.34 -14.70
CA TRP A 432 -11.30 12.65 -13.43
C TRP A 432 -11.23 11.47 -12.49
N ARG A 433 -10.75 11.69 -11.28
CA ARG A 433 -10.73 10.71 -10.22
C ARG A 433 -11.64 11.16 -9.09
N LEU A 434 -12.62 10.34 -8.77
CA LEU A 434 -13.39 10.43 -7.53
C LEU A 434 -12.81 9.43 -6.55
N SER A 435 -12.39 9.87 -5.38
CA SER A 435 -11.91 9.00 -4.31
C SER A 435 -12.63 9.27 -3.01
N THR A 436 -12.78 8.22 -2.21
CA THR A 436 -13.35 8.30 -0.86
C THR A 436 -12.50 7.49 0.09
N SER A 437 -12.38 7.97 1.32
CA SER A 437 -11.80 7.19 2.41
C SER A 437 -12.65 7.33 3.67
N VAL A 438 -12.63 6.29 4.50
CA VAL A 438 -13.34 6.23 5.78
C VAL A 438 -12.47 5.53 6.80
N GLU A 439 -12.48 6.01 8.03
CA GLU A 439 -11.88 5.36 9.18
C GLU A 439 -12.89 5.30 10.32
N GLY A 440 -12.93 4.18 11.00
CA GLY A 440 -13.68 4.00 12.23
C GLY A 440 -12.80 3.36 13.29
N ASP A 441 -12.76 3.95 14.46
CA ASP A 441 -12.11 3.42 15.66
C ASP A 441 -13.14 3.25 16.76
N TRP A 442 -13.02 2.15 17.50
CA TRP A 442 -13.94 1.87 18.60
C TRP A 442 -13.28 1.05 19.70
N SER A 443 -13.57 1.45 20.95
CA SER A 443 -13.21 0.75 22.17
C SER A 443 -14.30 0.98 23.22
N ASP A 444 -14.57 -0.03 24.06
CA ASP A 444 -15.40 0.10 25.27
C ASP A 444 -14.58 0.55 26.50
N ASN A 445 -13.25 0.63 26.36
CA ASN A 445 -12.34 1.00 27.44
C ASN A 445 -12.04 2.50 27.39
N ASP A 446 -11.73 3.09 28.55
CA ASP A 446 -11.11 4.41 28.65
C ASP A 446 -9.66 4.29 28.14
N LEU A 447 -9.44 4.65 26.88
CA LEU A 447 -8.15 4.42 26.23
C LEU A 447 -7.04 5.33 26.79
N PRO A 448 -5.82 4.79 26.95
CA PRO A 448 -4.64 5.62 27.15
C PRO A 448 -4.48 6.59 25.97
N GLU A 449 -4.01 7.81 26.26
CA GLU A 449 -3.91 8.88 25.26
C GLU A 449 -3.22 8.47 23.96
N PRO A 450 -2.13 7.66 23.95
CA PRO A 450 -1.50 7.23 22.69
C PRO A 450 -2.36 6.28 21.83
N GLU A 451 -3.42 5.71 22.39
CA GLU A 451 -4.32 4.78 21.69
C GLU A 451 -5.62 5.44 21.22
N ARG A 452 -5.89 6.67 21.64
CA ARG A 452 -7.10 7.38 21.25
C ARG A 452 -7.11 7.64 19.74
N VAL A 453 -8.30 7.57 19.15
CA VAL A 453 -8.50 8.09 17.79
C VAL A 453 -8.29 9.61 17.82
N ASN A 454 -7.67 10.12 16.76
CA ASN A 454 -7.50 11.55 16.58
C ASN A 454 -7.76 11.93 15.12
N PHE A 455 -8.46 13.06 14.94
CA PHE A 455 -8.76 13.62 13.62
C PHE A 455 -8.38 15.10 13.59
N GLY A 456 -8.07 15.58 12.39
CA GLY A 456 -7.66 16.94 12.09
C GLY A 456 -6.66 16.96 10.94
N ALA A 457 -6.40 18.12 10.38
CA ALA A 457 -5.50 18.32 9.26
C ALA A 457 -5.78 17.32 8.10
N LEU A 458 -4.77 16.61 7.59
CA LEU A 458 -4.96 15.62 6.50
C LEU A 458 -5.76 14.38 6.92
N HIS A 459 -6.01 14.23 8.21
CA HIS A 459 -6.75 13.10 8.75
C HIS A 459 -8.19 13.51 9.08
N TYR A 460 -9.01 13.70 8.01
CA TYR A 460 -10.45 14.05 8.08
C TYR A 460 -10.79 15.34 8.83
N GLY A 461 -10.01 16.39 8.57
CA GLY A 461 -10.25 17.70 9.19
C GLY A 461 -9.32 18.77 8.63
N ARG A 462 -9.27 18.95 7.29
CA ARG A 462 -8.31 19.83 6.61
C ARG A 462 -8.41 21.29 7.05
N GLY A 463 -9.60 21.73 7.50
CA GLY A 463 -9.84 23.06 8.08
C GLY A 463 -9.41 23.21 9.54
N TYR A 464 -8.85 22.17 10.16
CA TYR A 464 -8.49 22.10 11.57
C TYR A 464 -6.99 21.83 11.76
N PRO A 465 -6.41 22.13 12.94
CA PRO A 465 -5.06 21.66 13.26
C PRO A 465 -5.01 20.12 13.36
N ASP A 466 -3.80 19.60 13.38
CA ASP A 466 -3.63 18.15 13.62
C ASP A 466 -4.11 17.77 15.02
N SER A 467 -4.79 16.62 15.11
CA SER A 467 -5.32 16.08 16.38
C SER A 467 -6.29 17.02 17.12
N ASP A 468 -7.06 17.84 16.39
CA ASP A 468 -8.05 18.76 16.97
C ASP A 468 -9.20 18.01 17.65
N ALA A 469 -9.59 16.83 17.15
CA ALA A 469 -10.59 15.97 17.76
C ALA A 469 -9.97 14.64 18.20
N GLN A 470 -10.22 14.26 19.46
CA GLN A 470 -9.72 13.01 20.05
C GLN A 470 -10.85 12.27 20.78
N GLY A 471 -10.69 10.95 20.95
CA GLY A 471 -11.66 10.14 21.68
C GLY A 471 -11.26 8.67 21.82
N ASP A 472 -12.04 7.93 22.62
CA ASP A 472 -11.93 6.46 22.74
C ASP A 472 -12.60 5.76 21.56
N TYR A 473 -13.52 6.46 20.91
CA TYR A 473 -14.15 6.04 19.67
C TYR A 473 -14.32 7.21 18.71
N GLY A 474 -14.42 6.92 17.42
CA GLY A 474 -14.68 7.93 16.42
C GLY A 474 -14.83 7.38 15.02
N VAL A 475 -15.34 8.21 14.13
CA VAL A 475 -15.46 7.94 12.70
C VAL A 475 -15.09 9.18 11.92
N GLY A 476 -14.31 9.00 10.87
CA GLY A 476 -13.94 10.09 9.96
C GLY A 476 -14.03 9.62 8.51
N GLY A 477 -14.17 10.57 7.59
CA GLY A 477 -14.20 10.26 6.18
C GLY A 477 -14.03 11.49 5.29
N GLN A 478 -13.67 11.23 4.04
CA GLN A 478 -13.54 12.27 3.02
C GLN A 478 -13.98 11.80 1.65
N VAL A 479 -14.36 12.76 0.82
CA VAL A 479 -14.58 12.59 -0.62
C VAL A 479 -13.74 13.62 -1.36
N GLU A 480 -12.93 13.17 -2.31
CA GLU A 480 -12.08 14.02 -3.16
C GLU A 480 -12.46 13.85 -4.63
N LEU A 481 -12.64 14.96 -5.33
CA LEU A 481 -12.72 15.01 -6.78
C LEU A 481 -11.46 15.69 -7.32
N ARG A 482 -10.73 14.99 -8.19
CA ARG A 482 -9.45 15.43 -8.76
C ARG A 482 -9.46 15.36 -10.28
N TYR A 483 -8.98 16.42 -10.93
CA TYR A 483 -8.73 16.42 -12.36
C TYR A 483 -7.25 16.19 -12.62
N ILE A 484 -6.92 15.23 -13.50
CA ILE A 484 -5.54 14.86 -13.83
C ILE A 484 -5.20 15.40 -15.21
N HIS A 485 -4.31 16.38 -15.26
CA HIS A 485 -3.79 16.95 -16.49
C HIS A 485 -2.31 16.59 -16.65
N ASN A 486 -2.03 15.69 -17.61
CA ASN A 486 -0.66 15.32 -17.95
C ASN A 486 -0.15 16.22 -19.07
N LEU A 487 1.05 16.76 -18.89
CA LEU A 487 1.75 17.59 -19.87
C LEU A 487 2.62 16.70 -20.75
N GLU A 488 2.46 16.82 -22.07
CA GLU A 488 3.23 16.03 -23.04
C GLU A 488 4.66 16.56 -23.19
N GLN A 489 4.90 17.83 -22.91
CA GLN A 489 6.18 18.51 -23.04
C GLN A 489 6.58 19.11 -21.68
N GLY A 490 7.84 18.91 -21.31
CA GLY A 490 8.42 19.43 -20.06
C GLY A 490 9.21 18.36 -19.31
N ASP A 491 10.45 18.70 -18.95
CA ASP A 491 11.31 17.73 -18.25
C ASP A 491 11.05 17.69 -16.74
N TRP A 492 10.65 18.81 -16.17
CA TRP A 492 10.50 18.97 -14.72
C TRP A 492 9.05 19.06 -14.24
N LEU A 493 8.06 19.42 -15.09
CA LEU A 493 6.64 19.44 -14.74
C LEU A 493 5.86 18.56 -15.72
N LYS A 494 5.33 17.45 -15.25
CA LYS A 494 4.61 16.47 -16.08
C LYS A 494 3.14 16.33 -15.73
N THR A 495 2.73 16.81 -14.55
CA THR A 495 1.33 16.74 -14.13
C THR A 495 0.92 17.95 -13.32
N ILE A 496 -0.32 18.39 -13.56
CA ILE A 496 -1.03 19.40 -12.77
C ILE A 496 -2.38 18.79 -12.41
N GLN A 497 -2.68 18.74 -11.12
CA GLN A 497 -3.88 18.04 -10.62
C GLN A 497 -4.64 18.95 -9.64
N PRO A 498 -5.54 19.82 -10.11
CA PRO A 498 -6.48 20.51 -9.23
C PRO A 498 -7.44 19.52 -8.59
N TYR A 499 -7.79 19.76 -7.33
CA TYR A 499 -8.71 18.92 -6.57
C TYR A 499 -9.56 19.72 -5.59
N THR A 500 -10.67 19.12 -5.19
CA THR A 500 -11.51 19.58 -4.10
C THR A 500 -11.83 18.42 -3.17
N VAL A 501 -11.90 18.72 -1.86
CA VAL A 501 -12.16 17.73 -0.82
C VAL A 501 -13.27 18.24 0.09
N ILE A 502 -14.15 17.36 0.49
CA ILE A 502 -15.06 17.53 1.62
C ILE A 502 -14.72 16.41 2.60
N ASP A 503 -14.49 16.78 3.84
CA ASP A 503 -14.17 15.83 4.90
C ASP A 503 -14.93 16.14 6.21
N GLY A 504 -14.94 15.16 7.10
CA GLY A 504 -15.50 15.33 8.42
C GLY A 504 -15.17 14.15 9.33
N ALA A 505 -15.27 14.41 10.63
CA ALA A 505 -15.04 13.41 11.65
C ALA A 505 -15.90 13.67 12.90
N HIS A 506 -16.14 12.61 13.65
CA HIS A 506 -16.81 12.65 14.95
C HIS A 506 -16.01 11.81 15.93
N THR A 507 -15.80 12.34 17.14
CA THR A 507 -15.13 11.60 18.24
C THR A 507 -15.92 11.72 19.53
N GLY A 508 -15.71 10.76 20.42
CA GLY A 508 -16.27 10.80 21.78
C GLY A 508 -15.46 9.94 22.74
N PHE A 509 -15.70 10.14 24.02
CA PHE A 509 -15.10 9.41 25.13
C PHE A 509 -16.13 8.51 25.79
N ASN A 510 -15.67 7.38 26.36
CA ASN A 510 -16.52 6.51 27.18
C ASN A 510 -16.82 7.14 28.53
N GLN A 511 -15.91 7.94 29.05
CA GLN A 511 -16.10 8.67 30.30
C GLN A 511 -17.20 9.72 30.15
N ALA A 512 -18.21 9.65 31.01
CA ALA A 512 -19.32 10.60 31.00
C ALA A 512 -18.85 12.03 31.31
N GLY A 513 -19.46 13.01 30.62
CA GLY A 513 -19.18 14.45 30.82
C GLY A 513 -18.01 14.99 29.99
N LEU A 514 -17.25 14.16 29.28
CA LEU A 514 -16.27 14.65 28.31
C LEU A 514 -16.95 15.08 26.99
N PRO A 515 -16.46 16.15 26.35
CA PRO A 515 -17.09 16.69 25.16
C PRO A 515 -16.94 15.75 23.95
N LYS A 516 -18.00 15.64 23.16
CA LYS A 516 -17.93 15.09 21.81
C LYS A 516 -17.49 16.19 20.85
N GLN A 517 -16.72 15.83 19.83
CA GLN A 517 -16.18 16.78 18.85
C GLN A 517 -16.65 16.40 17.45
N ASN A 518 -17.03 17.42 16.66
CA ASN A 518 -17.51 17.26 15.29
C ASN A 518 -16.70 18.16 14.37
N LEU A 519 -15.90 17.55 13.53
CA LEU A 519 -15.17 18.24 12.48
C LEU A 519 -15.94 18.12 11.17
N SER A 520 -16.00 19.19 10.40
CA SER A 520 -16.34 19.15 8.99
C SER A 520 -15.61 20.28 8.29
N SER A 521 -15.04 20.00 7.12
CA SER A 521 -14.33 21.02 6.36
C SER A 521 -14.42 20.78 4.85
N TYR A 522 -14.08 21.82 4.11
CA TYR A 522 -13.83 21.69 2.69
C TYR A 522 -12.46 22.28 2.35
N ALA A 523 -11.85 21.74 1.30
CA ALA A 523 -10.57 22.19 0.82
C ALA A 523 -10.53 22.22 -0.71
N ILE A 524 -9.75 23.15 -1.23
CA ILE A 524 -9.39 23.23 -2.65
C ILE A 524 -7.87 23.27 -2.75
N GLY A 525 -7.31 22.57 -3.70
CA GLY A 525 -5.87 22.52 -3.86
C GLY A 525 -5.43 22.17 -5.28
N VAL A 526 -4.14 22.30 -5.50
CA VAL A 526 -3.49 21.90 -6.75
C VAL A 526 -2.22 21.15 -6.42
N MET A 527 -2.02 20.00 -7.04
CA MET A 527 -0.80 19.23 -6.95
C MET A 527 -0.02 19.33 -8.27
N PHE A 528 1.28 19.52 -8.16
CA PHE A 528 2.25 19.58 -9.25
C PHE A 528 3.30 18.51 -9.07
N GLY A 529 3.85 17.97 -10.16
CA GLY A 529 4.94 17.02 -10.06
C GLY A 529 5.52 16.60 -11.41
N ASP A 530 6.65 15.94 -11.36
CA ASP A 530 7.29 15.31 -12.51
C ASP A 530 6.99 13.80 -12.61
N ASN A 531 6.13 13.29 -11.72
CA ASN A 531 5.79 11.86 -11.58
C ASN A 531 6.98 10.96 -11.21
N ARG A 532 8.10 11.54 -10.78
CA ARG A 532 9.32 10.79 -10.52
C ARG A 532 10.09 11.28 -9.29
N HIS A 533 10.51 12.54 -9.29
CA HIS A 533 11.41 13.08 -8.27
C HIS A 533 10.66 13.88 -7.22
N TYR A 534 9.68 14.70 -7.63
CA TYR A 534 9.03 15.59 -6.69
C TYR A 534 7.51 15.66 -6.85
N THR A 535 6.87 16.05 -5.76
CA THR A 535 5.47 16.47 -5.72
C THR A 535 5.36 17.72 -4.86
N LEU A 536 4.66 18.74 -5.34
CA LEU A 536 4.28 19.94 -4.61
C LEU A 536 2.75 20.01 -4.57
N SER A 537 2.17 20.08 -3.38
CA SER A 537 0.74 20.31 -3.18
C SER A 537 0.54 21.63 -2.45
N VAL A 538 -0.37 22.47 -2.95
CA VAL A 538 -0.79 23.70 -2.30
C VAL A 538 -2.29 23.62 -2.09
N GLU A 539 -2.75 23.92 -0.87
CA GLU A 539 -4.12 23.72 -0.46
C GLU A 539 -4.62 24.89 0.40
N ALA A 540 -5.87 25.27 0.21
CA ALA A 540 -6.63 26.15 1.09
C ALA A 540 -7.83 25.38 1.64
N ALA A 541 -7.98 25.34 2.96
CA ALA A 541 -9.03 24.62 3.66
C ALA A 541 -9.77 25.51 4.65
N ARG A 542 -11.04 25.20 4.92
CA ARG A 542 -11.86 25.95 5.88
C ARG A 542 -12.77 25.02 6.67
N ALA A 543 -12.82 25.23 7.98
CA ALA A 543 -13.75 24.53 8.86
C ALA A 543 -15.19 24.98 8.61
N LEU A 544 -16.12 24.03 8.63
CA LEU A 544 -17.58 24.21 8.51
C LEU A 544 -18.31 23.83 9.81
N GLY A 545 -17.78 22.83 10.54
CA GLY A 545 -18.32 22.32 11.80
C GLY A 545 -17.95 23.18 13.01
N ASP A 546 -17.52 22.55 14.10
CA ASP A 546 -17.07 23.24 15.32
C ASP A 546 -15.88 24.17 15.01
N ALA A 547 -15.69 25.21 15.78
CA ALA A 547 -14.53 26.07 15.59
C ALA A 547 -13.26 25.35 16.04
N PRO A 548 -12.14 25.45 15.28
CA PRO A 548 -10.85 24.87 15.67
C PRO A 548 -10.40 25.31 17.06
N LEU A 549 -9.86 24.40 17.85
CA LEU A 549 -9.44 24.63 19.23
C LEU A 549 -8.30 25.65 19.37
N ASP A 550 -7.44 25.75 18.37
CA ASP A 550 -6.27 26.64 18.36
C ASP A 550 -6.62 28.13 18.12
N SER A 551 -7.63 28.41 17.32
CA SER A 551 -7.94 29.75 16.83
C SER A 551 -9.33 30.25 17.25
N HIS A 552 -10.22 29.35 17.62
CA HIS A 552 -11.64 29.61 17.88
C HIS A 552 -12.35 30.35 16.71
N SER A 553 -11.75 30.31 15.52
CA SER A 553 -12.27 30.93 14.30
C SER A 553 -12.25 29.94 13.13
N ARG A 554 -13.18 30.11 12.18
CA ARG A 554 -13.27 29.29 10.95
C ARG A 554 -12.58 30.00 9.78
N ASP A 555 -11.42 30.58 10.03
CA ASP A 555 -10.63 31.24 9.00
C ASP A 555 -10.02 30.22 8.03
N TRP A 556 -9.65 30.71 6.85
CA TRP A 556 -8.94 29.91 5.88
C TRP A 556 -7.56 29.48 6.40
N ARG A 557 -7.23 28.22 6.22
CA ARG A 557 -5.92 27.63 6.48
C ARG A 557 -5.23 27.31 5.16
N TYR A 558 -4.02 27.75 5.04
CA TYR A 558 -3.19 27.52 3.85
C TYR A 558 -2.09 26.55 4.20
N ASN A 559 -1.85 25.58 3.32
CA ASN A 559 -0.84 24.57 3.50
C ASN A 559 -0.10 24.30 2.18
N ALA A 560 1.20 24.05 2.28
CA ALA A 560 2.00 23.53 1.17
C ALA A 560 2.78 22.31 1.66
N THR A 561 2.73 21.24 0.88
CA THR A 561 3.52 20.02 1.12
C THR A 561 4.41 19.78 -0.08
N PHE A 562 5.70 19.66 0.15
CA PHE A 562 6.69 19.35 -0.87
C PHE A 562 7.41 18.05 -0.52
N THR A 563 7.44 17.11 -1.44
CA THR A 563 8.16 15.84 -1.29
C THR A 563 9.20 15.72 -2.40
N TYR A 564 10.41 15.28 -2.05
CA TYR A 564 11.47 15.04 -3.01
C TYR A 564 12.19 13.71 -2.76
N ASN A 565 12.38 12.94 -3.83
CA ASN A 565 13.09 11.66 -3.82
C ASN A 565 14.41 11.78 -4.60
N PHE A 566 15.52 11.75 -3.89
CA PHE A 566 16.87 11.92 -4.45
C PHE A 566 17.35 10.72 -5.27
N SER A 567 16.75 9.55 -5.10
CA SER A 567 17.14 8.31 -5.78
C SER A 567 16.27 7.96 -6.99
N ALA A 568 15.21 8.72 -7.27
CA ALA A 568 14.31 8.44 -8.38
C ALA A 568 14.93 8.62 -9.78
N GLY A 569 16.13 9.16 -9.89
CA GLY A 569 16.81 9.58 -11.13
C GLY A 569 17.77 8.58 -11.75
N SER A 570 17.99 7.41 -11.18
CA SER A 570 19.01 6.44 -11.65
C SER A 570 18.40 5.22 -12.30
#